data_9a5899b940a0dab09226c6e38cd97f38
#
_entry.id   9a5899b940a0dab09226c6e38cd97f38
#
_cell.length_a   1.000
_cell.length_b   1.000
_cell.length_c   1.000
_cell.angle_alpha   90.00
_cell.angle_beta   90.00
_cell.angle_gamma   90.00
#
_symmetry.space_group_name_H-M   'P 1'
#
loop_
_entity.id
_entity.type
_entity.pdbx_description
1 polymer ?
#
loop_
_entity_poly.entity_id
_entity_poly.type
_entity_poly.pdbx_seq_one_letter_code
_entity_poly.pdbx_strand_id
1 'polypeptide(L)'
;WGGKGGGVAAGACVADAVVAWSPAAVLLLDAPSGHPGEERDDPGSSRDVAAIADCSVLDAFAVAHPAHAATVGLPKLLPSAMGLLVQREVESMGRALESPERPLAALLGGAKVSDKILVLENLLDKLDHIFIGGGMCVTFLKALGTNTGASSVETDRLDFAKELMERAQQRNIQVHLPGDLVIADCFGDYGEVKTVASGQVPDDWFIMDVGDDTAKQFARELAA
;
A
#
# COMPACT_ATOMS: atom_id res chain seq x y z
N TRP A 1 6.30 -16.97 25.24
CA TRP A 1 7.63 -16.89 25.81
C TRP A 1 8.00 -15.43 26.06
N GLY A 2 7.71 -14.92 27.29
CA GLY A 2 8.05 -13.57 27.74
C GLY A 2 9.44 -13.54 28.37
N GLY A 3 10.49 -13.46 27.58
CA GLY A 3 11.85 -13.20 28.02
C GLY A 3 12.21 -11.74 27.75
N LYS A 4 12.46 -10.96 28.80
CA LYS A 4 13.08 -9.65 28.71
C LYS A 4 14.51 -9.81 28.18
N GLY A 5 14.77 -9.50 26.96
CA GLY A 5 16.10 -9.46 26.37
C GLY A 5 15.99 -9.08 24.92
N GLY A 6 16.79 -8.10 24.46
CA GLY A 6 16.81 -7.62 23.09
C GLY A 6 16.90 -8.76 22.11
N GLY A 7 15.90 -8.88 21.26
CA GLY A 7 15.70 -10.02 20.39
C GLY A 7 16.80 -10.15 19.35
N VAL A 8 17.52 -11.23 19.41
CA VAL A 8 18.32 -11.72 18.29
C VAL A 8 17.40 -12.63 17.50
N ALA A 9 17.05 -12.24 16.28
CA ALA A 9 16.17 -13.02 15.40
C ALA A 9 16.81 -14.37 14.99
N ALA A 10 18.11 -14.47 15.13
CA ALA A 10 18.89 -15.69 15.07
C ALA A 10 20.11 -15.54 16.01
N GLY A 11 20.32 -16.51 16.86
CA GLY A 11 21.46 -16.55 17.78
C GLY A 11 21.53 -17.90 18.43
N ALA A 12 22.58 -18.16 19.22
CA ALA A 12 22.78 -19.44 19.89
C ALA A 12 21.53 -19.95 20.62
N CYS A 13 20.78 -19.04 21.27
CA CYS A 13 19.54 -19.37 21.97
C CYS A 13 18.42 -19.90 21.04
N VAL A 14 18.32 -19.39 19.81
CA VAL A 14 17.34 -19.88 18.82
C VAL A 14 17.79 -21.21 18.23
N ALA A 15 19.08 -21.32 17.89
CA ALA A 15 19.65 -22.57 17.39
C ALA A 15 19.50 -23.72 18.42
N ASP A 16 19.80 -23.46 19.70
CA ASP A 16 19.60 -24.42 20.78
C ASP A 16 18.12 -24.83 20.95
N ALA A 17 17.20 -23.86 20.81
CA ALA A 17 15.77 -24.12 20.85
C ALA A 17 15.32 -25.01 19.67
N VAL A 18 15.81 -24.77 18.47
CA VAL A 18 15.51 -25.56 17.26
C VAL A 18 16.02 -26.98 17.40
N VAL A 19 17.25 -27.14 17.87
CA VAL A 19 17.86 -28.48 18.08
C VAL A 19 17.14 -29.29 19.16
N ALA A 20 16.61 -28.63 20.19
CA ALA A 20 15.89 -29.28 21.29
C ALA A 20 14.44 -29.67 20.92
N TRP A 21 13.94 -29.33 19.73
CA TRP A 21 12.54 -29.52 19.37
C TRP A 21 12.25 -30.89 18.78
N SER A 22 11.07 -31.39 19.14
CA SER A 22 10.57 -32.67 18.62
C SER A 22 10.13 -32.51 17.17
N PRO A 23 10.24 -33.56 16.33
CA PRO A 23 9.63 -33.55 15.00
C PRO A 23 8.15 -33.18 15.05
N ALA A 24 7.68 -32.38 14.07
CA ALA A 24 6.33 -31.85 13.96
C ALA A 24 5.94 -30.73 14.96
N ALA A 25 6.89 -30.19 15.72
CA ALA A 25 6.63 -29.00 16.53
C ALA A 25 6.73 -27.71 15.68
N VAL A 26 6.04 -26.64 16.12
CA VAL A 26 6.07 -25.30 15.48
C VAL A 26 6.74 -24.32 16.42
N LEU A 27 7.75 -23.61 15.94
CA LEU A 27 8.41 -22.53 16.63
C LEU A 27 8.03 -21.20 15.98
N LEU A 28 7.40 -20.33 16.76
CA LEU A 28 7.12 -18.96 16.36
C LEU A 28 8.19 -18.05 16.91
N LEU A 29 8.94 -17.38 16.05
CA LEU A 29 9.91 -16.35 16.41
C LEU A 29 9.22 -14.99 16.40
N ASP A 30 9.44 -14.19 17.46
CA ASP A 30 8.84 -12.88 17.60
C ASP A 30 9.68 -11.81 16.89
N ALA A 31 8.99 -10.98 16.09
CA ALA A 31 9.48 -9.74 15.47
C ALA A 31 10.89 -9.78 14.83
N PRO A 32 11.19 -10.69 13.88
CA PRO A 32 12.44 -10.61 13.14
C PRO A 32 12.59 -9.29 12.35
N SER A 33 11.47 -8.71 11.92
CA SER A 33 11.41 -7.47 11.13
C SER A 33 11.94 -6.22 11.85
N GLY A 34 12.08 -6.25 13.17
CA GLY A 34 12.71 -5.15 13.94
C GLY A 34 14.23 -5.30 14.11
N HIS A 35 14.83 -6.35 13.56
CA HIS A 35 16.28 -6.56 13.67
C HIS A 35 17.02 -5.82 12.55
N PRO A 36 18.03 -4.98 12.88
CA PRO A 36 18.75 -4.19 11.86
C PRO A 36 19.41 -5.03 10.76
N GLY A 37 19.81 -6.26 11.06
CA GLY A 37 20.37 -7.17 10.07
C GLY A 37 19.33 -7.74 9.11
N GLU A 38 18.08 -7.88 9.55
CA GLU A 38 16.96 -8.29 8.69
C GLU A 38 16.67 -7.19 7.65
N GLU A 39 16.43 -5.96 8.11
CA GLU A 39 16.06 -4.83 7.24
C GLU A 39 17.14 -4.44 6.23
N ARG A 40 18.42 -4.74 6.52
CA ARG A 40 19.57 -4.38 5.66
C ARG A 40 20.00 -5.49 4.72
N ASP A 41 19.27 -6.61 4.64
CA ASP A 41 19.72 -7.83 3.92
C ASP A 41 21.16 -8.24 4.33
N ASP A 42 21.46 -8.21 5.65
CA ASP A 42 22.80 -8.50 6.14
C ASP A 42 23.16 -9.97 5.88
N PRO A 43 24.29 -10.24 5.19
CA PRO A 43 24.71 -11.60 4.90
C PRO A 43 25.04 -12.45 6.14
N GLY A 44 25.39 -11.83 7.28
CA GLY A 44 25.60 -12.51 8.55
C GLY A 44 24.28 -13.05 9.08
N SER A 45 23.27 -12.17 9.21
CA SER A 45 21.93 -12.54 9.64
C SER A 45 21.31 -13.61 8.76
N SER A 46 21.47 -13.52 7.45
CA SER A 46 20.98 -14.54 6.50
C SER A 46 21.64 -15.88 6.71
N ARG A 47 22.96 -15.95 6.97
CA ARG A 47 23.70 -17.20 7.27
C ARG A 47 23.28 -17.82 8.60
N ASP A 48 23.06 -16.99 9.62
CA ASP A 48 22.66 -17.48 10.95
C ASP A 48 21.27 -18.13 10.89
N VAL A 49 20.33 -17.55 10.14
CA VAL A 49 19.01 -18.16 9.93
C VAL A 49 19.11 -19.39 9.00
N ALA A 50 19.92 -19.35 7.96
CA ALA A 50 20.12 -20.49 7.06
C ALA A 50 20.73 -21.70 7.76
N ALA A 51 21.51 -21.49 8.83
CA ALA A 51 22.14 -22.58 9.58
C ALA A 51 21.15 -23.44 10.40
N ILE A 52 19.92 -22.96 10.61
CA ILE A 52 18.89 -23.64 11.41
C ILE A 52 17.74 -24.21 10.58
N ALA A 53 17.82 -24.16 9.25
CA ALA A 53 16.75 -24.61 8.37
C ALA A 53 17.31 -25.30 7.12
N ASP A 54 16.56 -26.25 6.56
CA ASP A 54 16.89 -26.98 5.32
C ASP A 54 16.28 -26.31 4.08
N CYS A 55 15.17 -25.56 4.24
CA CYS A 55 14.51 -24.83 3.17
C CYS A 55 13.78 -23.60 3.73
N SER A 56 13.44 -22.68 2.86
CA SER A 56 12.68 -21.47 3.20
C SER A 56 11.41 -21.35 2.37
N VAL A 57 10.33 -20.90 3.01
CA VAL A 57 9.07 -20.58 2.32
C VAL A 57 8.67 -19.15 2.66
N LEU A 58 8.57 -18.29 1.64
CA LEU A 58 8.04 -16.94 1.80
C LEU A 58 6.52 -16.94 1.59
N ASP A 59 5.77 -16.76 2.66
CA ASP A 59 4.30 -16.71 2.62
C ASP A 59 3.72 -15.42 3.26
N ALA A 60 4.44 -14.30 3.10
CA ALA A 60 4.08 -13.00 3.63
C ALA A 60 4.16 -11.94 2.52
N PHE A 61 3.11 -11.81 1.71
CA PHE A 61 3.08 -10.93 0.53
C PHE A 61 3.30 -9.46 0.89
N ALA A 62 2.69 -8.98 1.97
CA ALA A 62 2.79 -7.57 2.38
C ALA A 62 4.22 -7.10 2.67
N VAL A 63 5.12 -8.00 3.06
CA VAL A 63 6.52 -7.71 3.35
C VAL A 63 7.49 -8.29 2.30
N ALA A 64 6.98 -8.78 1.18
CA ALA A 64 7.80 -9.37 0.13
C ALA A 64 8.53 -8.33 -0.75
N HIS A 65 8.09 -7.06 -0.73
CA HIS A 65 8.62 -6.01 -1.60
C HIS A 65 9.99 -5.44 -1.19
N PRO A 66 10.37 -5.32 0.11
CA PRO A 66 11.70 -4.84 0.48
C PRO A 66 12.75 -5.97 0.38
N ALA A 67 13.98 -5.57 0.05
CA ALA A 67 15.13 -6.47 0.06
C ALA A 67 15.61 -6.67 1.50
N HIS A 68 15.05 -7.67 2.17
CA HIS A 68 15.39 -8.07 3.53
C HIS A 68 16.12 -9.41 3.56
N ALA A 69 16.78 -9.75 4.67
CA ALA A 69 17.49 -11.03 4.82
C ALA A 69 16.58 -12.25 4.60
N ALA A 70 15.34 -12.21 5.10
CA ALA A 70 14.37 -13.30 4.91
C ALA A 70 13.80 -13.36 3.48
N THR A 71 13.67 -12.22 2.77
CA THR A 71 13.07 -12.19 1.44
C THR A 71 14.07 -12.36 0.30
N VAL A 72 15.30 -11.90 0.47
CA VAL A 72 16.36 -11.92 -0.56
C VAL A 72 17.58 -12.72 -0.11
N GLY A 73 18.02 -12.55 1.13
CA GLY A 73 19.22 -13.21 1.65
C GLY A 73 19.10 -14.73 1.77
N LEU A 74 18.02 -15.22 2.41
CA LEU A 74 17.78 -16.66 2.57
C LEU A 74 17.63 -17.41 1.26
N PRO A 75 16.90 -16.94 0.24
CA PRO A 75 16.80 -17.61 -1.04
C PRO A 75 18.13 -17.81 -1.80
N LYS A 76 19.16 -17.05 -1.44
CA LYS A 76 20.52 -17.24 -2.00
C LYS A 76 21.27 -18.37 -1.32
N LEU A 77 20.83 -18.80 -0.13
CA LEU A 77 21.54 -19.77 0.73
C LEU A 77 20.82 -21.11 0.85
N LEU A 78 19.48 -21.10 0.74
CA LEU A 78 18.62 -22.28 0.92
C LEU A 78 17.72 -22.52 -0.29
N PRO A 79 17.32 -23.77 -0.56
CA PRO A 79 16.18 -24.06 -1.42
C PRO A 79 14.96 -23.29 -0.92
N SER A 80 14.37 -22.47 -1.79
CA SER A 80 13.29 -21.54 -1.39
C SER A 80 12.12 -21.60 -2.36
N ALA A 81 10.92 -21.40 -1.82
CA ALA A 81 9.68 -21.35 -2.59
C ALA A 81 8.78 -20.24 -2.06
N MET A 82 7.83 -19.80 -2.89
CA MET A 82 6.71 -19.00 -2.41
C MET A 82 5.69 -19.91 -1.73
N GLY A 83 5.05 -19.41 -0.66
CA GLY A 83 3.94 -20.08 -0.02
C GLY A 83 2.60 -19.82 -0.74
N LEU A 84 1.55 -20.49 -0.29
CA LEU A 84 0.24 -20.47 -0.95
C LEU A 84 -0.45 -19.10 -0.90
N LEU A 85 -0.22 -18.29 0.12
CA LEU A 85 -0.73 -16.93 0.20
C LEU A 85 -0.06 -16.06 -0.87
N VAL A 86 1.28 -16.06 -0.91
CA VAL A 86 2.04 -15.29 -1.90
C VAL A 86 1.71 -15.74 -3.31
N GLN A 87 1.57 -17.04 -3.55
CA GLN A 87 1.15 -17.57 -4.85
C GLN A 87 -0.21 -16.99 -5.27
N ARG A 88 -1.20 -17.04 -4.39
CA ARG A 88 -2.55 -16.50 -4.67
C ARG A 88 -2.54 -15.01 -4.99
N GLU A 89 -1.78 -14.23 -4.23
CA GLU A 89 -1.64 -12.78 -4.45
C GLU A 89 -0.95 -12.50 -5.80
N VAL A 90 0.14 -13.18 -6.11
CA VAL A 90 0.86 -13.03 -7.39
C VAL A 90 -0.02 -13.45 -8.56
N GLU A 91 -0.75 -14.55 -8.48
CA GLU A 91 -1.66 -15.00 -9.53
C GLU A 91 -2.83 -14.03 -9.74
N SER A 92 -3.40 -13.48 -8.64
CA SER A 92 -4.51 -12.53 -8.71
C SER A 92 -4.07 -11.20 -9.31
N MET A 93 -2.95 -10.64 -8.85
CA MET A 93 -2.39 -9.40 -9.39
C MET A 93 -1.87 -9.59 -10.82
N GLY A 94 -1.23 -10.72 -11.10
CA GLY A 94 -0.74 -11.05 -12.44
C GLY A 94 -1.88 -11.07 -13.46
N ARG A 95 -3.00 -11.72 -13.15
CA ARG A 95 -4.20 -11.71 -14.02
C ARG A 95 -4.72 -10.30 -14.27
N ALA A 96 -4.84 -9.50 -13.20
CA ALA A 96 -5.30 -8.11 -13.33
C ALA A 96 -4.34 -7.23 -14.15
N LEU A 97 -3.03 -7.52 -14.12
CA LEU A 97 -2.03 -6.71 -14.81
C LEU A 97 -1.72 -7.18 -16.23
N GLU A 98 -1.75 -8.49 -16.50
CA GLU A 98 -1.35 -9.06 -17.80
C GLU A 98 -2.53 -9.26 -18.74
N SER A 99 -3.68 -9.68 -18.20
CA SER A 99 -4.87 -10.01 -18.97
C SER A 99 -6.14 -9.64 -18.20
N PRO A 100 -6.38 -8.36 -17.95
CA PRO A 100 -7.52 -7.91 -17.16
C PRO A 100 -8.85 -8.25 -17.85
N GLU A 101 -9.81 -8.70 -17.06
CA GLU A 101 -11.21 -8.65 -17.48
C GLU A 101 -11.65 -7.18 -17.55
N ARG A 102 -12.35 -6.82 -18.64
CA ARG A 102 -12.81 -5.44 -18.87
C ARG A 102 -14.27 -5.27 -18.47
N PRO A 103 -14.67 -4.11 -17.91
CA PRO A 103 -13.81 -2.94 -17.62
C PRO A 103 -12.91 -3.15 -16.39
N LEU A 104 -11.65 -2.68 -16.45
CA LEU A 104 -10.73 -2.67 -15.33
C LEU A 104 -10.76 -1.31 -14.64
N ALA A 105 -11.11 -1.30 -13.37
CA ALA A 105 -11.15 -0.10 -12.55
C ALA A 105 -10.07 -0.11 -11.46
N ALA A 106 -9.45 1.04 -11.21
CA ALA A 106 -8.60 1.25 -10.05
C ALA A 106 -9.29 2.21 -9.06
N LEU A 107 -9.48 1.77 -7.82
CA LEU A 107 -9.92 2.62 -6.73
C LEU A 107 -8.70 2.98 -5.88
N LEU A 108 -8.35 4.26 -5.89
CA LEU A 108 -7.14 4.80 -5.28
C LEU A 108 -7.50 5.72 -4.12
N GLY A 109 -6.88 5.46 -2.98
CA GLY A 109 -6.98 6.26 -1.78
C GLY A 109 -5.63 6.35 -1.08
N GLY A 110 -5.56 7.19 -0.06
CA GLY A 110 -4.35 7.41 0.73
C GLY A 110 -4.06 8.89 0.92
N ALA A 111 -3.00 9.21 1.66
CA ALA A 111 -2.67 10.59 2.00
C ALA A 111 -1.95 11.31 0.86
N LYS A 112 -1.08 10.62 0.10
CA LYS A 112 -0.14 11.26 -0.83
C LYS A 112 -0.22 10.66 -2.23
N VAL A 113 -0.19 11.53 -3.25
CA VAL A 113 -0.03 11.17 -4.66
C VAL A 113 1.36 10.58 -4.91
N SER A 114 2.40 11.17 -4.29
CA SER A 114 3.80 10.76 -4.42
C SER A 114 4.02 9.27 -4.16
N ASP A 115 3.29 8.68 -3.21
CA ASP A 115 3.40 7.26 -2.86
C ASP A 115 2.83 6.32 -3.94
N LYS A 116 2.02 6.84 -4.86
CA LYS A 116 1.29 6.07 -5.89
C LYS A 116 1.69 6.41 -7.33
N ILE A 117 2.63 7.33 -7.54
CA ILE A 117 3.03 7.78 -8.89
C ILE A 117 3.39 6.60 -9.78
N LEU A 118 4.31 5.74 -9.33
CA LEU A 118 4.76 4.57 -10.12
C LEU A 118 3.61 3.59 -10.40
N VAL A 119 2.69 3.43 -9.45
CA VAL A 119 1.50 2.58 -9.62
C VAL A 119 0.59 3.17 -10.69
N LEU A 120 0.30 4.47 -10.61
CA LEU A 120 -0.53 5.19 -11.57
C LEU A 120 0.06 5.14 -12.98
N GLU A 121 1.35 5.41 -13.13
CA GLU A 121 2.05 5.37 -14.42
C GLU A 121 2.02 3.97 -15.06
N ASN A 122 2.26 2.91 -14.27
CA ASN A 122 2.28 1.54 -14.76
C ASN A 122 0.89 0.97 -15.07
N LEU A 123 -0.14 1.46 -14.38
CA LEU A 123 -1.51 0.99 -14.58
C LEU A 123 -2.28 1.77 -15.64
N LEU A 124 -1.90 3.04 -15.90
CA LEU A 124 -2.67 3.94 -16.75
C LEU A 124 -3.05 3.32 -18.10
N ASP A 125 -2.12 2.59 -18.72
CA ASP A 125 -2.36 1.97 -20.04
C ASP A 125 -3.30 0.73 -20.01
N LYS A 126 -3.67 0.30 -18.80
CA LYS A 126 -4.45 -0.93 -18.59
C LYS A 126 -5.86 -0.66 -18.06
N LEU A 127 -6.10 0.54 -17.55
CA LEU A 127 -7.34 0.92 -16.88
C LEU A 127 -8.39 1.47 -17.85
N ASP A 128 -9.65 1.25 -17.52
CA ASP A 128 -10.81 1.91 -18.12
C ASP A 128 -11.33 3.02 -17.20
N HIS A 129 -11.24 2.80 -15.86
CA HIS A 129 -11.72 3.76 -14.87
C HIS A 129 -10.68 3.94 -13.76
N ILE A 130 -10.55 5.19 -13.27
CA ILE A 130 -9.75 5.54 -12.10
C ILE A 130 -10.64 6.32 -11.12
N PHE A 131 -10.81 5.80 -9.93
CA PHE A 131 -11.53 6.47 -8.84
C PHE A 131 -10.51 6.98 -7.83
N ILE A 132 -10.52 8.27 -7.53
CA ILE A 132 -9.56 8.90 -6.64
C ILE A 132 -10.29 9.50 -5.44
N GLY A 133 -10.00 8.96 -4.25
CA GLY A 133 -10.53 9.41 -2.97
C GLY A 133 -9.43 9.67 -1.95
N GLY A 134 -9.82 9.80 -0.67
CA GLY A 134 -8.90 10.06 0.43
C GLY A 134 -8.13 11.37 0.29
N GLY A 135 -7.05 11.54 1.04
CA GLY A 135 -6.23 12.75 1.03
C GLY A 135 -5.59 13.07 -0.33
N MET A 136 -5.32 12.05 -1.16
CA MET A 136 -4.72 12.29 -2.47
C MET A 136 -5.66 13.00 -3.46
N CYS A 137 -6.99 12.86 -3.33
CA CYS A 137 -7.92 13.57 -4.20
C CYS A 137 -7.80 15.11 -4.07
N VAL A 138 -7.35 15.60 -2.91
CA VAL A 138 -7.14 17.02 -2.63
C VAL A 138 -6.14 17.65 -3.61
N THR A 139 -5.03 16.94 -3.89
CA THR A 139 -4.03 17.40 -4.86
C THR A 139 -4.59 17.45 -6.28
N PHE A 140 -5.41 16.46 -6.69
CA PHE A 140 -6.09 16.46 -7.99
C PHE A 140 -7.14 17.57 -8.10
N LEU A 141 -7.96 17.77 -7.07
CA LEU A 141 -8.93 18.87 -7.03
C LEU A 141 -8.24 20.23 -7.13
N LYS A 142 -7.12 20.41 -6.40
CA LYS A 142 -6.31 21.66 -6.47
C LYS A 142 -5.71 21.85 -7.86
N ALA A 143 -5.24 20.80 -8.52
CA ALA A 143 -4.69 20.85 -9.87
C ALA A 143 -5.74 21.33 -10.89
N LEU A 144 -7.03 21.05 -10.65
CA LEU A 144 -8.17 21.54 -11.42
C LEU A 144 -8.62 22.97 -11.04
N GLY A 145 -7.95 23.62 -10.08
CA GLY A 145 -8.31 24.96 -9.63
C GLY A 145 -9.41 25.00 -8.57
N THR A 146 -9.82 23.86 -8.02
CA THR A 146 -10.83 23.80 -6.95
C THR A 146 -10.24 24.29 -5.63
N ASN A 147 -11.04 25.07 -4.84
CA ASN A 147 -10.64 25.43 -3.49
C ASN A 147 -10.64 24.20 -2.58
N THR A 148 -9.52 23.96 -1.90
CA THR A 148 -9.30 22.82 -1.02
C THR A 148 -9.15 23.21 0.45
N GLY A 149 -9.45 24.47 0.77
CA GLY A 149 -9.34 25.00 2.13
C GLY A 149 -7.93 24.89 2.70
N ALA A 150 -7.84 24.58 3.99
CA ALA A 150 -6.58 24.36 4.71
C ALA A 150 -6.01 22.94 4.54
N SER A 151 -6.61 22.10 3.67
CA SER A 151 -6.17 20.72 3.47
C SER A 151 -4.75 20.64 2.93
N SER A 152 -4.03 19.59 3.30
CA SER A 152 -2.68 19.31 2.80
C SER A 152 -2.69 19.00 1.30
N VAL A 153 -1.92 19.77 0.53
CA VAL A 153 -1.76 19.61 -0.92
C VAL A 153 -0.28 19.36 -1.23
N GLU A 154 0.01 18.35 -2.04
CA GLU A 154 1.36 18.15 -2.59
C GLU A 154 1.57 19.11 -3.77
N THR A 155 2.00 20.35 -3.48
CA THR A 155 2.14 21.42 -4.48
C THR A 155 3.15 21.10 -5.57
N ASP A 156 4.17 20.31 -5.26
CA ASP A 156 5.19 19.79 -6.18
C ASP A 156 4.64 18.66 -7.09
N ARG A 157 3.42 18.21 -6.88
CA ARG A 157 2.74 17.16 -7.67
C ARG A 157 1.55 17.66 -8.48
N LEU A 158 1.26 18.95 -8.46
CA LEU A 158 0.14 19.52 -9.22
C LEU A 158 0.29 19.32 -10.73
N ASP A 159 1.49 19.49 -11.26
CA ASP A 159 1.74 19.30 -12.68
C ASP A 159 1.63 17.82 -13.07
N PHE A 160 2.10 16.91 -12.24
CA PHE A 160 1.89 15.47 -12.44
C PHE A 160 0.39 15.11 -12.45
N ALA A 161 -0.40 15.66 -11.51
CA ALA A 161 -1.84 15.40 -11.46
C ALA A 161 -2.55 15.88 -12.73
N LYS A 162 -2.20 17.06 -13.27
CA LYS A 162 -2.71 17.57 -14.54
C LYS A 162 -2.33 16.68 -15.71
N GLU A 163 -1.04 16.35 -15.83
CA GLU A 163 -0.53 15.48 -16.89
C GLU A 163 -1.20 14.11 -16.89
N LEU A 164 -1.40 13.51 -15.71
CA LEU A 164 -2.08 12.23 -15.58
C LEU A 164 -3.53 12.31 -16.07
N MET A 165 -4.24 13.37 -15.72
CA MET A 165 -5.63 13.57 -16.19
C MET A 165 -5.71 13.80 -17.70
N GLU A 166 -4.78 14.56 -18.28
CA GLU A 166 -4.68 14.76 -19.73
C GLU A 166 -4.37 13.45 -20.45
N ARG A 167 -3.43 12.66 -19.94
CA ARG A 167 -3.09 11.33 -20.47
C ARG A 167 -4.27 10.36 -20.39
N ALA A 168 -4.99 10.38 -19.27
CA ALA A 168 -6.19 9.57 -19.10
C ALA A 168 -7.26 9.97 -20.13
N GLN A 169 -7.50 11.25 -20.34
CA GLN A 169 -8.45 11.75 -21.32
C GLN A 169 -8.07 11.34 -22.77
N GLN A 170 -6.78 11.45 -23.15
CA GLN A 170 -6.28 11.05 -24.46
C GLN A 170 -6.47 9.54 -24.74
N ARG A 171 -6.53 8.73 -23.68
CA ARG A 171 -6.72 7.27 -23.75
C ARG A 171 -8.14 6.81 -23.48
N ASN A 172 -9.10 7.74 -23.37
CA ASN A 172 -10.50 7.47 -23.00
C ASN A 172 -10.66 6.76 -21.65
N ILE A 173 -9.72 6.96 -20.72
CA ILE A 173 -9.82 6.46 -19.35
C ILE A 173 -10.66 7.46 -18.55
N GLN A 174 -11.68 6.97 -17.87
CA GLN A 174 -12.54 7.82 -17.05
C GLN A 174 -11.93 8.04 -15.67
N VAL A 175 -11.62 9.31 -15.33
CA VAL A 175 -11.15 9.68 -14.01
C VAL A 175 -12.31 10.25 -13.20
N HIS A 176 -12.62 9.57 -12.09
CA HIS A 176 -13.69 9.94 -11.17
C HIS A 176 -13.10 10.62 -9.94
N LEU A 177 -13.41 11.90 -9.77
CA LEU A 177 -13.06 12.70 -8.60
C LEU A 177 -14.31 12.98 -7.77
N PRO A 178 -14.17 13.24 -6.44
CA PRO A 178 -15.31 13.52 -5.58
C PRO A 178 -16.11 14.75 -6.00
N GLY A 179 -17.42 14.61 -6.11
CA GLY A 179 -18.35 15.71 -6.36
C GLY A 179 -18.79 16.40 -5.06
N ASP A 180 -18.78 15.69 -3.94
CA ASP A 180 -19.01 16.19 -2.59
C ASP A 180 -17.96 15.65 -1.62
N LEU A 181 -17.74 16.39 -0.54
CA LEU A 181 -16.64 16.19 0.40
C LEU A 181 -17.14 16.34 1.84
N VAL A 182 -16.70 15.46 2.71
CA VAL A 182 -16.80 15.63 4.16
C VAL A 182 -15.65 16.51 4.61
N ILE A 183 -15.98 17.62 5.27
CA ILE A 183 -15.01 18.60 5.76
C ILE A 183 -15.15 18.80 7.27
N ALA A 184 -14.05 19.17 7.93
CA ALA A 184 -14.02 19.51 9.36
C ALA A 184 -13.30 20.83 9.60
N ASP A 185 -13.66 21.51 10.67
CA ASP A 185 -13.05 22.78 11.08
C ASP A 185 -11.64 22.63 11.68
N CYS A 186 -11.26 21.40 12.08
CA CYS A 186 -9.91 21.10 12.54
C CYS A 186 -9.52 19.65 12.20
N PHE A 187 -8.22 19.36 12.23
CA PHE A 187 -7.68 18.02 12.02
C PHE A 187 -7.46 17.33 13.38
N GLY A 188 -8.21 16.29 13.69
CA GLY A 188 -8.12 15.57 14.96
C GLY A 188 -9.46 15.51 15.69
N ASP A 189 -9.53 16.08 16.89
CA ASP A 189 -10.79 16.21 17.63
C ASP A 189 -11.68 17.28 16.97
N TYR A 190 -12.65 16.84 16.19
CA TYR A 190 -13.48 17.69 15.34
C TYR A 190 -14.50 18.47 16.18
N GLY A 191 -14.58 19.79 15.97
CA GLY A 191 -15.64 20.63 16.51
C GLY A 191 -16.91 20.56 15.65
N GLU A 192 -16.78 20.85 14.36
CA GLU A 192 -17.87 20.80 13.39
C GLU A 192 -17.46 19.97 12.16
N VAL A 193 -18.36 19.12 11.72
CA VAL A 193 -18.19 18.29 10.50
C VAL A 193 -19.40 18.50 9.62
N LYS A 194 -19.18 18.72 8.32
CA LYS A 194 -20.27 18.86 7.34
C LYS A 194 -19.89 18.33 5.98
N THR A 195 -20.88 18.07 5.15
CA THR A 195 -20.70 17.71 3.74
C THR A 195 -20.98 18.91 2.85
N VAL A 196 -20.08 19.17 1.90
CA VAL A 196 -20.19 20.27 0.94
C VAL A 196 -19.85 19.79 -0.47
N ALA A 197 -20.32 20.50 -1.50
CA ALA A 197 -19.85 20.26 -2.86
C ALA A 197 -18.35 20.56 -2.99
N SER A 198 -17.63 19.85 -3.85
CA SER A 198 -16.18 19.97 -4.01
C SER A 198 -15.65 21.38 -4.21
N GLY A 199 -16.42 22.29 -4.80
CA GLY A 199 -16.01 23.68 -4.99
C GLY A 199 -16.35 24.62 -3.83
N GLN A 200 -16.91 24.13 -2.73
CA GLN A 200 -17.47 24.95 -1.65
C GLN A 200 -16.78 24.75 -0.30
N VAL A 201 -15.51 24.31 -0.32
CA VAL A 201 -14.71 24.14 0.89
C VAL A 201 -14.27 25.51 1.40
N PRO A 202 -14.59 25.93 2.66
CA PRO A 202 -14.09 27.16 3.23
C PRO A 202 -12.57 27.16 3.41
N ASP A 203 -11.94 28.34 3.41
CA ASP A 203 -10.47 28.45 3.40
C ASP A 203 -9.78 27.89 4.65
N ASP A 204 -10.48 27.89 5.77
CA ASP A 204 -10.00 27.43 7.08
C ASP A 204 -10.42 25.99 7.44
N TRP A 205 -11.10 25.29 6.52
CA TRP A 205 -11.60 23.92 6.73
C TRP A 205 -10.75 22.87 6.03
N PHE A 206 -10.76 21.66 6.56
CA PHE A 206 -10.00 20.50 6.07
C PHE A 206 -10.92 19.48 5.39
N ILE A 207 -10.53 19.00 4.24
CA ILE A 207 -11.16 17.84 3.58
C ILE A 207 -10.73 16.59 4.33
N MET A 208 -11.71 15.81 4.80
CA MET A 208 -11.50 14.61 5.60
C MET A 208 -11.76 13.34 4.80
N ASP A 209 -12.82 13.34 3.98
CA ASP A 209 -13.20 12.19 3.17
C ASP A 209 -14.11 12.61 2.01
N VAL A 210 -14.48 11.66 1.15
CA VAL A 210 -15.50 11.82 0.12
C VAL A 210 -16.89 11.87 0.77
N GLY A 211 -17.83 12.58 0.15
CA GLY A 211 -19.21 12.64 0.64
C GLY A 211 -20.04 11.42 0.22
N ASP A 212 -21.23 11.31 0.81
CA ASP A 212 -22.17 10.20 0.56
C ASP A 212 -22.63 10.11 -0.89
N ASP A 213 -22.81 11.23 -1.58
CA ASP A 213 -23.26 11.23 -2.97
C ASP A 213 -22.14 10.77 -3.91
N THR A 214 -20.89 11.15 -3.63
CA THR A 214 -19.70 10.61 -4.30
C THR A 214 -19.59 9.10 -4.08
N ALA A 215 -19.73 8.61 -2.85
CA ALA A 215 -19.66 7.19 -2.55
C ALA A 215 -20.73 6.40 -3.31
N LYS A 216 -21.98 6.91 -3.37
CA LYS A 216 -23.07 6.31 -4.15
C LYS A 216 -22.82 6.36 -5.66
N GLN A 217 -22.21 7.44 -6.16
CA GLN A 217 -21.82 7.54 -7.56
C GLN A 217 -20.74 6.52 -7.90
N PHE A 218 -19.66 6.46 -7.11
CA PHE A 218 -18.57 5.49 -7.31
C PHE A 218 -19.10 4.06 -7.28
N ALA A 219 -19.98 3.75 -6.33
CA ALA A 219 -20.61 2.42 -6.26
C ALA A 219 -21.42 2.06 -7.50
N ARG A 220 -22.15 3.02 -8.07
CA ARG A 220 -22.94 2.80 -9.31
C ARG A 220 -22.04 2.57 -10.53
N GLU A 221 -20.98 3.38 -10.67
CA GLU A 221 -20.04 3.25 -11.78
C GLU A 221 -19.22 1.95 -11.70
N LEU A 222 -18.90 1.49 -10.49
CA LEU A 222 -18.20 0.21 -10.27
C LEU A 222 -19.09 -1.02 -10.48
N ALA A 223 -20.41 -0.86 -10.46
CA ALA A 223 -21.37 -1.94 -10.66
C ALA A 223 -21.86 -2.06 -12.11
N ALA A 224 -21.52 -1.10 -12.97
CA ALA A 224 -21.92 -1.05 -14.38
C ALA A 224 -20.95 -1.84 -15.27
#